data_86660cf56451ad9d9ea9e8ecf156d83d
#
_entry.id   86660cf56451ad9d9ea9e8ecf156d83d
#
_cell.length_a   1.000
_cell.length_b   1.000
_cell.length_c   1.000
_cell.angle_alpha   90.00
_cell.angle_beta   90.00
_cell.angle_gamma   90.00
#
_symmetry.space_group_name_H-M   'P 1'
#
loop_
_entity.id
_entity.type
_entity.pdbx_description
1 polymer ?
#
loop_
_entity_poly.entity_id
_entity_poly.type
_entity_poly.pdbx_seq_one_letter_code
_entity_poly.pdbx_strand_id
1 'polypeptide(L)'
;MNEVKLEPWELMSAAKDVLGVPALGRILAVCNQQVYRQIRNPEHTQDSIRPPIQRIRTLIYELEQGGERELVEGILNYMAEGADMHVTPNSCQQPDKDSIEGECLDDYPPLMELHEAIRSGADLRELERLAERAKVEIEETVSAVRLEREG
;
A
#
# COMPACT_ATOMS: atom_id res chain seq x y z
N MET A 1 -4.25 0.30 16.54
CA MET A 1 -5.51 0.06 15.78
C MET A 1 -5.38 -1.30 15.12
N ASN A 2 -6.23 -2.27 15.48
CA ASN A 2 -6.23 -3.54 14.74
C ASN A 2 -6.73 -3.26 13.32
N GLU A 3 -5.86 -3.44 12.33
CA GLU A 3 -6.30 -3.46 10.93
C GLU A 3 -7.34 -4.57 10.79
N VAL A 4 -8.57 -4.19 10.47
CA VAL A 4 -9.59 -5.17 10.09
C VAL A 4 -9.23 -5.67 8.70
N LYS A 5 -8.53 -6.80 8.65
CA LYS A 5 -8.15 -7.44 7.38
C LYS A 5 -9.39 -8.11 6.79
N LEU A 6 -10.04 -7.41 5.86
CA LEU A 6 -11.18 -7.95 5.13
C LEU A 6 -10.73 -9.03 4.14
N GLU A 7 -11.48 -10.11 4.07
CA GLU A 7 -11.29 -11.13 3.04
C GLU A 7 -11.78 -10.63 1.67
N PRO A 8 -11.22 -11.14 0.55
CA PRO A 8 -11.56 -10.66 -0.78
C PRO A 8 -13.05 -10.71 -1.12
N TRP A 9 -13.78 -11.69 -0.63
CA TRP A 9 -15.23 -11.81 -0.81
C TRP A 9 -16.02 -10.78 0.02
N GLU A 10 -15.51 -10.38 1.20
CA GLU A 10 -16.09 -9.31 2.03
C GLU A 10 -15.94 -7.95 1.36
N LEU A 11 -14.76 -7.65 0.79
CA LEU A 11 -14.52 -6.45 0.01
C LEU A 11 -15.49 -6.37 -1.19
N MET A 12 -15.68 -7.48 -1.89
CA MET A 12 -16.63 -7.54 -3.01
C MET A 12 -18.08 -7.40 -2.55
N SER A 13 -18.43 -7.93 -1.37
CA SER A 13 -19.76 -7.74 -0.79
C SER A 13 -20.02 -6.29 -0.43
N ALA A 14 -19.06 -5.63 0.20
CA ALA A 14 -19.15 -4.20 0.51
C ALA A 14 -19.28 -3.34 -0.78
N ALA A 15 -18.47 -3.62 -1.80
CA ALA A 15 -18.59 -2.94 -3.09
C ALA A 15 -19.96 -3.14 -3.75
N LYS A 16 -20.54 -4.34 -3.66
CA LYS A 16 -21.91 -4.62 -4.14
C LYS A 16 -22.95 -3.80 -3.37
N ASP A 17 -22.78 -3.64 -2.06
CA ASP A 17 -23.75 -2.88 -1.24
C ASP A 17 -23.72 -1.38 -1.57
N VAL A 18 -22.58 -0.84 -1.99
CA VAL A 18 -22.42 0.55 -2.41
C VAL A 18 -22.87 0.78 -3.85
N LEU A 19 -22.43 -0.05 -4.80
CA LEU A 19 -22.60 0.16 -6.23
C LEU A 19 -23.84 -0.55 -6.82
N GLY A 20 -24.31 -1.60 -6.16
CA GLY A 20 -25.31 -2.52 -6.67
C GLY A 20 -24.76 -3.54 -7.68
N VAL A 21 -25.46 -4.68 -7.79
CA VAL A 21 -25.07 -5.82 -8.65
C VAL A 21 -24.93 -5.44 -10.13
N PRO A 22 -25.87 -4.68 -10.75
CA PRO A 22 -25.74 -4.35 -12.17
C PRO A 22 -24.54 -3.46 -12.51
N ALA A 23 -24.21 -2.51 -11.62
CA ALA A 23 -23.06 -1.63 -11.83
C ALA A 23 -21.76 -2.42 -11.66
N LEU A 24 -21.66 -3.22 -10.61
CA LEU A 24 -20.50 -4.06 -10.36
C LEU A 24 -20.28 -5.08 -11.48
N GLY A 25 -21.35 -5.70 -11.99
CA GLY A 25 -21.26 -6.61 -13.13
C GLY A 25 -20.72 -5.94 -14.40
N ARG A 26 -21.13 -4.68 -14.67
CA ARG A 26 -20.58 -3.92 -15.81
C ARG A 26 -19.10 -3.57 -15.63
N ILE A 27 -18.70 -3.11 -14.45
CA ILE A 27 -17.30 -2.75 -14.14
C ILE A 27 -16.40 -3.95 -14.30
N LEU A 28 -16.82 -5.11 -13.81
CA LEU A 28 -16.01 -6.34 -13.83
C LEU A 28 -16.20 -7.16 -15.12
N ALA A 29 -17.04 -6.70 -16.05
CA ALA A 29 -17.39 -7.42 -17.28
C ALA A 29 -17.90 -8.86 -17.01
N VAL A 30 -18.75 -9.02 -16.00
CA VAL A 30 -19.34 -10.31 -15.60
C VAL A 30 -20.87 -10.21 -15.46
N CYS A 31 -21.57 -11.34 -15.57
CA CYS A 31 -23.01 -11.37 -15.34
C CYS A 31 -23.35 -11.28 -13.84
N ASN A 32 -24.59 -10.87 -13.53
CA ASN A 32 -25.05 -10.72 -12.15
C ASN A 32 -24.88 -12.00 -11.32
N GLN A 33 -25.09 -13.16 -11.91
CA GLN A 33 -24.90 -14.44 -11.24
C GLN A 33 -23.44 -14.64 -10.79
N GLN A 34 -22.48 -14.24 -11.63
CA GLN A 34 -21.06 -14.31 -11.28
C GLN A 34 -20.72 -13.32 -10.17
N VAL A 35 -21.31 -12.13 -10.13
CA VAL A 35 -21.16 -11.20 -9.00
C VAL A 35 -21.59 -11.87 -7.69
N TYR A 36 -22.77 -12.50 -7.67
CA TYR A 36 -23.23 -13.21 -6.47
C TYR A 36 -22.32 -14.36 -6.05
N ARG A 37 -21.67 -15.04 -6.99
CA ARG A 37 -20.69 -16.12 -6.67
C ARG A 37 -19.38 -15.57 -6.12
N GLN A 38 -18.98 -14.35 -6.48
CA GLN A 38 -17.76 -13.71 -6.00
C GLN A 38 -17.86 -13.17 -4.57
N ILE A 39 -19.06 -12.88 -4.09
CA ILE A 39 -19.33 -12.36 -2.74
C ILE A 39 -19.65 -13.47 -1.71
N ARG A 40 -19.68 -14.72 -2.14
CA ARG A 40 -19.94 -15.84 -1.24
C ARG A 40 -18.69 -16.25 -0.49
N ASN A 41 -18.85 -16.51 0.81
CA ASN A 41 -17.78 -17.11 1.60
C ASN A 41 -17.45 -18.51 1.08
N PRO A 42 -16.21 -18.77 0.62
CA PRO A 42 -15.80 -20.06 0.06
C PRO A 42 -15.81 -21.19 1.09
N GLU A 43 -15.77 -20.88 2.40
CA GLU A 43 -15.85 -21.88 3.46
C GLU A 43 -17.25 -22.44 3.62
N HIS A 44 -18.28 -21.68 3.24
CA HIS A 44 -19.69 -22.06 3.41
C HIS A 44 -20.36 -22.59 2.15
N THR A 45 -19.70 -22.46 0.99
CA THR A 45 -20.30 -22.92 -0.27
C THR A 45 -19.25 -23.30 -1.32
N GLN A 46 -19.52 -24.40 -2.02
CA GLN A 46 -18.72 -24.81 -3.18
C GLN A 46 -19.02 -23.95 -4.45
N ASP A 47 -20.14 -23.23 -4.45
CA ASP A 47 -20.53 -22.34 -5.54
C ASP A 47 -20.01 -20.91 -5.34
N SER A 48 -18.75 -20.78 -4.94
CA SER A 48 -18.01 -19.54 -4.90
C SER A 48 -16.99 -19.49 -6.05
N ILE A 49 -16.69 -18.29 -6.53
CA ILE A 49 -15.59 -18.05 -7.48
C ILE A 49 -14.66 -16.99 -6.95
N ARG A 50 -13.37 -17.15 -7.22
CA ARG A 50 -12.35 -16.19 -6.79
C ARG A 50 -12.64 -14.81 -7.34
N PRO A 51 -12.77 -13.78 -6.48
CA PRO A 51 -12.94 -12.41 -6.91
C PRO A 51 -11.75 -11.89 -7.75
N PRO A 52 -11.97 -10.91 -8.64
CA PRO A 52 -10.90 -10.32 -9.43
C PRO A 52 -9.74 -9.76 -8.59
N ILE A 53 -10.04 -9.13 -7.47
CA ILE A 53 -9.03 -8.59 -6.55
C ILE A 53 -8.09 -9.67 -5.99
N GLN A 54 -8.60 -10.87 -5.75
CA GLN A 54 -7.77 -12.00 -5.32
C GLN A 54 -6.84 -12.48 -6.44
N ARG A 55 -7.30 -12.45 -7.70
CA ARG A 55 -6.47 -12.81 -8.87
C ARG A 55 -5.35 -11.81 -9.08
N ILE A 56 -5.63 -10.51 -8.94
CA ILE A 56 -4.62 -9.45 -9.02
C ILE A 56 -3.57 -9.65 -7.92
N ARG A 57 -3.98 -9.94 -6.69
CA ARG A 57 -3.05 -10.24 -5.60
C ARG A 57 -2.16 -11.45 -5.91
N THR A 58 -2.71 -12.51 -6.50
CA THR A 58 -1.91 -13.67 -6.93
C THR A 58 -0.91 -13.29 -8.01
N LEU A 59 -1.32 -12.49 -9.01
CA LEU A 59 -0.43 -12.00 -10.05
C LEU A 59 0.73 -11.19 -9.45
N ILE A 60 0.46 -10.28 -8.54
CA ILE A 60 1.47 -9.48 -7.84
C ILE A 60 2.46 -10.39 -7.09
N TYR A 61 1.95 -11.39 -6.38
CA TYR A 61 2.80 -12.34 -5.66
C TYR A 61 3.73 -13.12 -6.60
N GLU A 62 3.23 -13.63 -7.72
CA GLU A 62 4.05 -14.39 -8.70
C GLU A 62 5.12 -13.49 -9.35
N LEU A 63 4.78 -12.24 -9.67
CA LEU A 63 5.74 -11.27 -10.21
C LEU A 63 6.84 -10.93 -9.20
N GLU A 64 6.50 -10.73 -7.94
CA GLU A 64 7.47 -10.48 -6.86
C GLU A 64 8.41 -11.68 -6.67
N GLN A 65 7.89 -12.91 -6.72
CA GLN A 65 8.72 -14.13 -6.69
C GLN A 65 9.64 -14.24 -7.92
N GLY A 66 9.23 -13.71 -9.06
CA GLY A 66 10.03 -13.62 -10.27
C GLY A 66 11.08 -12.51 -10.26
N GLY A 67 11.10 -11.65 -9.22
CA GLY A 67 12.03 -10.52 -9.13
C GLY A 67 11.58 -9.28 -9.93
N GLU A 68 10.34 -9.25 -10.41
CA GLU A 68 9.79 -8.19 -11.26
C GLU A 68 9.20 -7.04 -10.42
N ARG A 69 9.96 -6.52 -9.46
CA ARG A 69 9.50 -5.53 -8.49
C ARG A 69 9.01 -4.22 -9.13
N GLU A 70 9.71 -3.71 -10.14
CA GLU A 70 9.31 -2.49 -10.85
C GLU A 70 7.93 -2.65 -11.51
N LEU A 71 7.65 -3.84 -12.06
CA LEU A 71 6.35 -4.15 -12.65
C LEU A 71 5.25 -4.22 -11.58
N VAL A 72 5.55 -4.80 -10.43
CA VAL A 72 4.63 -4.83 -9.28
C VAL A 72 4.29 -3.41 -8.81
N GLU A 73 5.28 -2.55 -8.63
CA GLU A 73 5.09 -1.14 -8.27
C GLU A 73 4.24 -0.40 -9.32
N GLY A 74 4.51 -0.63 -10.59
CA GLY A 74 3.72 -0.05 -11.69
C GLY A 74 2.25 -0.47 -11.65
N ILE A 75 1.95 -1.76 -11.40
CA ILE A 75 0.58 -2.26 -11.26
C ILE A 75 -0.13 -1.63 -10.07
N LEU A 76 0.54 -1.59 -8.91
CA LEU A 76 -0.04 -1.04 -7.68
C LEU A 76 -0.31 0.45 -7.82
N ASN A 77 0.62 1.23 -8.37
CA ASN A 77 0.45 2.66 -8.59
C ASN A 77 -0.66 2.94 -9.62
N TYR A 78 -0.74 2.18 -10.72
CA TYR A 78 -1.84 2.30 -11.68
C TYR A 78 -3.22 2.12 -11.03
N MET A 79 -3.35 1.17 -10.10
CA MET A 79 -4.61 0.97 -9.38
C MET A 79 -4.89 2.08 -8.37
N ALA A 80 -3.85 2.57 -7.68
CA ALA A 80 -3.96 3.62 -6.66
C ALA A 80 -4.27 5.00 -7.26
N GLU A 81 -3.75 5.30 -8.46
CA GLU A 81 -3.97 6.56 -9.18
C GLU A 81 -5.46 6.85 -9.39
N GLY A 82 -6.28 5.82 -9.61
CA GLY A 82 -7.74 5.97 -9.72
C GLY A 82 -8.44 6.51 -8.47
N ALA A 83 -7.77 6.50 -7.33
CA ALA A 83 -8.23 7.04 -6.05
C ALA A 83 -7.42 8.26 -5.58
N ASP A 84 -6.61 8.86 -6.48
CA ASP A 84 -5.68 9.95 -6.14
C ASP A 84 -4.71 9.55 -5.01
N MET A 85 -4.18 8.33 -5.10
CA MET A 85 -3.26 7.73 -4.14
C MET A 85 -2.03 7.20 -4.86
N HIS A 86 -0.94 6.99 -4.12
CA HIS A 86 0.24 6.25 -4.57
C HIS A 86 0.60 5.20 -3.55
N VAL A 87 1.27 4.16 -3.99
CA VAL A 87 1.75 3.08 -3.13
C VAL A 87 3.22 3.32 -2.83
N THR A 88 3.54 3.39 -1.56
CA THR A 88 4.93 3.41 -1.10
C THR A 88 5.31 1.99 -0.71
N PRO A 89 6.43 1.44 -1.21
CA PRO A 89 6.92 0.16 -0.74
C PRO A 89 7.06 0.16 0.77
N ASN A 90 6.69 -0.95 1.42
CA ASN A 90 7.10 -1.19 2.80
C ASN A 90 8.62 -1.43 2.79
N SER A 91 9.39 -0.37 2.57
CA SER A 91 10.82 -0.43 2.75
C SER A 91 11.04 -0.64 4.24
N CYS A 92 11.47 -1.82 4.63
CA CYS A 92 12.25 -1.94 5.86
C CYS A 92 13.55 -1.21 5.59
N GLN A 93 13.53 0.12 5.72
CA GLN A 93 14.76 0.89 5.84
C GLN A 93 15.50 0.26 7.01
N GLN A 94 16.69 -0.25 6.74
CA GLN A 94 17.49 -0.81 7.82
C GLN A 94 18.12 0.36 8.57
N PRO A 95 17.99 0.38 9.91
CA PRO A 95 18.64 1.39 10.72
C PRO A 95 20.15 1.41 10.41
N ASP A 96 20.70 2.59 10.23
CA ASP A 96 22.13 2.77 9.96
C ASP A 96 22.91 3.19 11.20
N LYS A 97 22.23 3.46 12.31
CA LYS A 97 22.82 3.77 13.62
C LYS A 97 22.71 2.60 14.60
N ASP A 98 23.63 2.58 15.56
CA ASP A 98 23.71 1.53 16.58
C ASP A 98 22.70 1.71 17.74
N SER A 99 21.92 2.81 17.75
CA SER A 99 20.96 3.10 18.81
C SER A 99 19.76 3.91 18.29
N ILE A 100 18.61 3.73 18.93
CA ILE A 100 17.39 4.49 18.62
C ILE A 100 17.60 6.00 18.84
N GLU A 101 18.36 6.40 19.87
CA GLU A 101 18.71 7.80 20.11
C GLU A 101 19.54 8.37 18.97
N GLY A 102 20.43 7.57 18.38
CA GLY A 102 21.22 7.95 17.20
C GLY A 102 20.35 8.17 15.98
N GLU A 103 19.42 7.26 15.71
CA GLU A 103 18.43 7.41 14.64
C GLU A 103 17.56 8.67 14.85
N CYS A 104 17.02 8.88 16.05
CA CYS A 104 16.23 10.08 16.35
C CYS A 104 17.01 11.38 16.14
N LEU A 105 18.32 11.39 16.34
CA LEU A 105 19.14 12.59 16.11
C LEU A 105 19.38 12.84 14.63
N ASP A 106 19.42 11.79 13.81
CA ASP A 106 19.61 11.89 12.35
C ASP A 106 18.35 12.37 11.62
N ASP A 107 17.16 12.30 12.23
CA ASP A 107 15.92 12.83 11.67
C ASP A 107 15.95 14.36 11.53
N TYR A 108 16.71 15.06 12.38
CA TYR A 108 16.68 16.53 12.46
C TYR A 108 17.32 17.23 11.23
N PRO A 109 18.50 16.87 10.74
CA PRO A 109 19.12 17.58 9.62
C PRO A 109 18.25 17.60 8.35
N PRO A 110 17.67 16.49 7.86
CA PRO A 110 16.79 16.51 6.69
C PRO A 110 15.53 17.33 6.89
N LEU A 111 14.94 17.29 8.08
CA LEU A 111 13.78 18.13 8.42
C LEU A 111 14.13 19.61 8.43
N MET A 112 15.30 20.00 8.95
CA MET A 112 15.76 21.37 8.96
C MET A 112 16.05 21.87 7.53
N GLU A 113 16.67 21.04 6.69
CA GLU A 113 16.90 21.37 5.27
C GLU A 113 15.59 21.62 4.53
N LEU A 114 14.57 20.76 4.74
CA LEU A 114 13.24 20.94 4.16
C LEU A 114 12.59 22.24 4.63
N HIS A 115 12.62 22.53 5.93
CA HIS A 115 12.03 23.76 6.49
C HIS A 115 12.74 25.01 5.97
N GLU A 116 14.06 24.97 5.77
CA GLU A 116 14.80 26.10 5.21
C GLU A 116 14.50 26.31 3.73
N ALA A 117 14.38 25.22 2.96
CA ALA A 117 13.96 25.27 1.57
C ALA A 117 12.54 25.86 1.40
N ILE A 118 11.59 25.48 2.26
CA ILE A 118 10.24 26.07 2.28
C ILE A 118 10.33 27.59 2.56
N ARG A 119 11.14 28.00 3.54
CA ARG A 119 11.31 29.39 3.94
C ARG A 119 11.97 30.25 2.88
N SER A 120 12.91 29.67 2.13
CA SER A 120 13.61 30.32 1.02
C SER A 120 12.78 30.36 -0.28
N GLY A 121 11.63 29.67 -0.34
CA GLY A 121 10.79 29.61 -1.53
C GLY A 121 11.36 28.71 -2.64
N ALA A 122 12.01 27.61 -2.27
CA ALA A 122 12.49 26.61 -3.22
C ALA A 122 11.35 26.07 -4.10
N ASP A 123 11.68 25.59 -5.29
CA ASP A 123 10.68 25.03 -6.18
C ASP A 123 10.07 23.71 -5.63
N LEU A 124 8.89 23.35 -6.14
CA LEU A 124 8.14 22.20 -5.65
C LEU A 124 8.93 20.89 -5.77
N ARG A 125 9.69 20.73 -6.86
CA ARG A 125 10.47 19.51 -7.11
C ARG A 125 11.59 19.33 -6.08
N GLU A 126 12.23 20.42 -5.67
CA GLU A 126 13.25 20.40 -4.61
C GLU A 126 12.61 20.12 -3.25
N LEU A 127 11.44 20.70 -2.97
CA LEU A 127 10.70 20.42 -1.73
C LEU A 127 10.27 18.95 -1.65
N GLU A 128 9.79 18.36 -2.75
CA GLU A 128 9.44 16.94 -2.80
C GLU A 128 10.66 16.04 -2.57
N ARG A 129 11.81 16.35 -3.16
CA ARG A 129 13.06 15.62 -2.95
C ARG A 129 13.51 15.65 -1.49
N LEU A 130 13.47 16.81 -0.85
CA LEU A 130 13.86 16.97 0.56
C LEU A 130 12.85 16.30 1.51
N ALA A 131 11.56 16.38 1.20
CA ALA A 131 10.53 15.69 1.97
C ALA A 131 10.69 14.17 1.91
N GLU A 132 11.04 13.61 0.75
CA GLU A 132 11.27 12.18 0.61
C GLU A 132 12.50 11.73 1.41
N ARG A 133 13.58 12.51 1.41
CA ARG A 133 14.74 12.23 2.25
C ARG A 133 14.39 12.23 3.74
N ALA A 134 13.65 13.23 4.22
CA ALA A 134 13.22 13.28 5.61
C ALA A 134 12.32 12.10 6.01
N LYS A 135 11.47 11.60 5.10
CA LYS A 135 10.67 10.41 5.36
C LYS A 135 11.53 9.15 5.53
N VAL A 136 12.57 9.00 4.71
CA VAL A 136 13.50 7.85 4.79
C VAL A 136 14.11 7.77 6.19
N GLU A 137 14.66 8.85 6.71
CA GLU A 137 15.26 8.90 8.06
C GLU A 137 14.24 8.53 9.15
N ILE A 138 13.04 9.12 9.09
CA ILE A 138 11.98 8.80 10.07
C ILE A 138 11.57 7.30 9.99
N GLU A 139 11.56 6.70 8.81
CA GLU A 139 11.25 5.27 8.64
C GLU A 139 12.36 4.38 9.22
N GLU A 140 13.63 4.79 9.15
CA GLU A 140 14.77 4.12 9.77
C GLU A 140 14.63 4.12 11.30
N THR A 141 14.31 5.26 11.90
CA THR A 141 14.00 5.36 13.34
C THR A 141 12.86 4.42 13.75
N VAL A 142 11.75 4.39 12.99
CA VAL A 142 10.62 3.49 13.28
C VAL A 142 11.02 2.03 13.16
N SER A 143 11.89 1.69 12.20
CA SER A 143 12.41 0.33 11.99
C SER A 143 13.30 -0.10 13.13
N ALA A 144 14.18 0.79 13.64
CA ALA A 144 15.00 0.55 14.83
C ALA A 144 14.15 0.19 16.06
N VAL A 145 13.08 0.97 16.31
CA VAL A 145 12.13 0.71 17.41
C VAL A 145 11.42 -0.63 17.27
N ARG A 146 11.05 -1.04 16.04
CA ARG A 146 10.43 -2.35 15.79
C ARG A 146 11.39 -3.49 16.10
N LEU A 147 12.63 -3.40 15.61
CA LEU A 147 13.64 -4.43 15.85
C LEU A 147 13.95 -4.61 17.34
N GLU A 148 14.02 -3.52 18.11
CA GLU A 148 14.23 -3.60 19.56
C GLU A 148 13.06 -4.26 20.30
N ARG A 149 11.81 -4.11 19.83
CA ARG A 149 10.63 -4.70 20.46
C ARG A 149 10.37 -6.16 20.08
N GLU A 150 10.94 -6.61 18.97
CA GLU A 150 10.77 -7.97 18.45
C GLU A 150 11.92 -8.91 18.86
N GLY A 151 13.04 -8.38 19.37
CA GLY A 151 14.20 -9.13 19.87
C GLY A 151 14.12 -9.36 21.36
#